data_38d74ca69f672e42c25ff9be78607f1c
#
_entry.id   38d74ca69f672e42c25ff9be78607f1c
#
_cell.length_a   1.000
_cell.length_b   1.000
_cell.length_c   1.000
_cell.angle_alpha   90.00
_cell.angle_beta   90.00
_cell.angle_gamma   90.00
#
_symmetry.space_group_name_H-M   'P 1'
#
loop_
_entity.id
_entity.type
_entity.pdbx_description
1 polymer ?
#
loop_
_entity_poly.entity_id
_entity_poly.type
_entity_poly.pdbx_seq_one_letter_code
_entity_poly.pdbx_strand_id
1 'polypeptide(L)'
;FLMIRRPPRSTLFPYTTLFRSRRLGELLETYGTYEMNGIAFSDQNEIWWMETIGGHHWIARRVPDDAYVVMPNQLGIDAFDLDDAFTMQENHMCSADMREFISDHHLNLSMDGTLNPREAFGSHDDADHVYNTPRAWYMLRCLNPHTYNWDGPDADFTPESDDLPWTLVPERKITVEDVKYVLSSHYQGTPYDPYGAYGDPGQRGMYRSIGINRNDFVGLVHIRPEHGEDANVLEWVAYGSNAFNAMVPFYAQVEKTPEYVANTTAEVSTDNFYWVSRMIGAMADASYKKSVFHVERYQEKVLSKGHEIINHYDKLLEKETDAGKRMALKTEANNAVADMVKKEAADTLDKVLFELCGQMKNAFARSDA
;
A
#
# COMPACT_ATOMS: atom_id res chain seq x y z
N PHE A 1 7.56 11.27 -0.62
CA PHE A 1 8.34 10.83 -1.80
C PHE A 1 9.53 11.74 -2.00
N LEU A 2 10.74 11.26 -1.71
CA LEU A 2 11.98 11.95 -2.06
C LEU A 2 12.39 11.51 -3.46
N MET A 3 12.03 12.27 -4.50
CA MET A 3 12.62 12.10 -5.82
C MET A 3 14.04 12.67 -5.80
N ILE A 4 15.03 11.81 -5.66
CA ILE A 4 16.43 12.20 -5.86
C ILE A 4 16.64 12.33 -7.37
N ARG A 5 16.88 13.54 -7.85
CA ARG A 5 17.35 13.79 -9.24
C ARG A 5 18.57 12.91 -9.52
N ARG A 6 18.57 12.22 -10.68
CA ARG A 6 19.72 11.44 -11.14
C ARG A 6 20.99 12.26 -11.04
N PRO A 7 22.02 11.83 -10.27
CA PRO A 7 23.35 12.39 -10.41
C PRO A 7 23.91 12.00 -11.80
N PRO A 8 24.86 12.77 -12.35
CA PRO A 8 25.49 12.44 -13.62
C PRO A 8 26.11 11.04 -13.55
N ARG A 9 26.04 10.32 -14.66
CA ARG A 9 26.57 8.96 -14.84
C ARG A 9 28.01 8.85 -14.37
N SER A 10 28.21 8.42 -13.13
CA SER A 10 29.50 7.88 -12.69
C SER A 10 29.36 6.38 -12.55
N THR A 11 30.12 5.66 -13.32
CA THR A 11 30.08 4.22 -13.55
C THR A 11 30.69 3.38 -12.43
N LEU A 12 30.72 3.84 -11.18
CA LEU A 12 31.55 3.23 -10.13
C LEU A 12 30.81 2.64 -8.92
N PHE A 13 29.47 2.80 -8.80
CA PHE A 13 28.73 2.13 -7.71
C PHE A 13 27.37 1.64 -8.18
N PRO A 14 27.04 0.37 -7.94
CA PRO A 14 25.68 -0.14 -8.13
C PRO A 14 24.75 0.60 -7.17
N TYR A 15 23.75 1.31 -7.67
CA TYR A 15 22.66 1.88 -6.87
C TYR A 15 21.69 0.75 -6.43
N THR A 16 22.22 -0.19 -5.67
CA THR A 16 21.45 -1.30 -5.12
C THR A 16 20.54 -0.82 -3.99
N THR A 17 19.51 -1.57 -3.71
CA THR A 17 18.63 -1.39 -2.55
C THR A 17 19.45 -1.29 -1.26
N LEU A 18 20.43 -2.16 -1.08
CA LEU A 18 21.36 -2.15 0.06
C LEU A 18 22.11 -0.81 0.19
N PHE A 19 22.63 -0.27 -0.91
CA PHE A 19 23.34 1.03 -0.87
C PHE A 19 22.40 2.17 -0.46
N ARG A 20 21.18 2.20 -0.98
CA ARG A 20 20.19 3.23 -0.65
C ARG A 20 19.76 3.16 0.82
N SER A 21 19.57 1.96 1.33
CA SER A 21 19.24 1.74 2.75
C SER A 21 20.35 2.23 3.66
N ARG A 22 21.61 1.86 3.39
CA ARG A 22 22.77 2.36 4.13
C ARG A 22 22.91 3.88 4.06
N ARG A 23 22.73 4.46 2.87
CA ARG A 23 22.82 5.91 2.70
C ARG A 23 21.76 6.67 3.46
N LEU A 24 20.53 6.16 3.51
CA LEU A 24 19.50 6.75 4.37
C LEU A 24 19.87 6.60 5.84
N GLY A 25 20.35 5.44 6.26
CA GLY A 25 20.83 5.21 7.63
C GLY A 25 21.88 6.24 8.07
N GLU A 26 22.94 6.47 7.26
CA GLU A 26 23.96 7.50 7.52
C GLU A 26 23.35 8.92 7.65
N LEU A 27 22.34 9.24 6.84
CA LEU A 27 21.65 10.53 6.93
C LEU A 27 20.84 10.64 8.22
N LEU A 28 20.15 9.56 8.63
CA LEU A 28 19.40 9.50 9.87
C LEU A 28 20.33 9.65 11.09
N GLU A 29 21.48 8.97 11.11
CA GLU A 29 22.50 9.12 12.16
C GLU A 29 23.04 10.56 12.23
N THR A 30 23.19 11.23 11.10
CA THR A 30 23.72 12.59 11.04
C THR A 30 22.69 13.65 11.40
N TYR A 31 21.49 13.57 10.85
CA TYR A 31 20.47 14.62 10.92
C TYR A 31 19.27 14.28 11.80
N GLY A 32 19.08 13.02 12.11
CA GLY A 32 17.91 12.52 12.85
C GLY A 32 16.64 12.50 12.03
N THR A 33 15.56 12.09 12.69
CA THR A 33 14.19 12.11 12.15
C THR A 33 13.21 12.61 13.21
N TYR A 34 12.18 13.31 12.77
CA TYR A 34 11.13 13.82 13.66
C TYR A 34 10.12 12.72 14.04
N GLU A 35 9.79 11.84 13.10
CA GLU A 35 8.77 10.79 13.28
C GLU A 35 9.37 9.39 13.05
N MET A 36 8.74 8.41 13.69
CA MET A 36 8.98 7.00 13.36
C MET A 36 8.27 6.64 12.06
N ASN A 37 8.99 6.02 11.13
CA ASN A 37 8.48 5.65 9.82
C ASN A 37 8.95 4.25 9.44
N GLY A 38 8.13 3.55 8.63
CA GLY A 38 8.53 2.39 7.87
C GLY A 38 8.86 2.76 6.43
N ILE A 39 10.00 2.32 5.91
CA ILE A 39 10.49 2.67 4.59
C ILE A 39 10.90 1.42 3.84
N ALA A 40 10.20 1.14 2.72
CA ALA A 40 10.55 0.02 1.85
C ALA A 40 11.56 0.45 0.78
N PHE A 41 12.59 -0.36 0.59
CA PHE A 41 13.52 -0.30 -0.53
C PHE A 41 13.40 -1.59 -1.31
N SER A 42 13.16 -1.51 -2.61
CA SER A 42 13.04 -2.68 -3.46
C SER A 42 13.71 -2.49 -4.81
N ASP A 43 14.29 -3.55 -5.30
CA ASP A 43 14.72 -3.69 -6.69
C ASP A 43 14.33 -5.10 -7.20
N GLN A 44 14.87 -5.52 -8.34
CA GLN A 44 14.51 -6.83 -8.93
C GLN A 44 15.07 -8.05 -8.17
N ASN A 45 15.97 -7.84 -7.19
CA ASN A 45 16.69 -8.91 -6.50
C ASN A 45 16.35 -9.00 -5.02
N GLU A 46 16.02 -7.88 -4.36
CA GLU A 46 15.82 -7.86 -2.92
C GLU A 46 14.88 -6.75 -2.47
N ILE A 47 14.31 -6.94 -1.27
CA ILE A 47 13.52 -5.95 -0.56
C ILE A 47 14.13 -5.78 0.83
N TRP A 48 14.34 -4.51 1.23
CA TRP A 48 14.71 -4.13 2.58
C TRP A 48 13.64 -3.26 3.19
N TRP A 49 13.31 -3.56 4.42
CA TRP A 49 12.39 -2.77 5.24
C TRP A 49 13.17 -2.09 6.35
N MET A 50 13.09 -0.76 6.40
CA MET A 50 13.73 0.07 7.42
C MET A 50 12.68 0.68 8.32
N GLU A 51 12.93 0.66 9.63
CA GLU A 51 12.14 1.35 10.64
C GLU A 51 13.02 2.40 11.34
N THR A 52 12.54 3.63 11.38
CA THR A 52 13.18 4.69 12.17
C THR A 52 12.64 4.60 13.60
N ILE A 53 13.55 4.47 14.56
CA ILE A 53 13.20 4.29 15.98
C ILE A 53 12.93 5.64 16.66
N GLY A 54 13.32 6.72 16.00
CA GLY A 54 13.27 8.09 16.53
C GLY A 54 14.67 8.64 16.82
N GLY A 55 14.77 9.97 16.84
CA GLY A 55 16.05 10.64 16.96
C GLY A 55 17.00 10.24 15.81
N HIS A 56 18.11 9.63 16.16
CA HIS A 56 19.17 9.20 15.23
C HIS A 56 19.21 7.67 14.99
N HIS A 57 18.28 6.92 15.62
CA HIS A 57 18.30 5.47 15.62
C HIS A 57 17.40 4.88 14.53
N TRP A 58 17.86 3.80 13.92
CA TRP A 58 17.13 3.06 12.89
C TRP A 58 17.56 1.59 12.85
N ILE A 59 16.67 0.75 12.40
CA ILE A 59 16.92 -0.65 12.07
C ILE A 59 16.42 -0.95 10.67
N ALA A 60 17.03 -1.91 9.99
CA ALA A 60 16.54 -2.42 8.71
C ALA A 60 16.72 -3.93 8.63
N ARG A 61 15.72 -4.60 8.08
CA ARG A 61 15.70 -6.04 7.88
C ARG A 61 15.40 -6.38 6.43
N ARG A 62 16.15 -7.33 5.87
CA ARG A 62 15.87 -7.89 4.56
C ARG A 62 14.59 -8.73 4.63
N VAL A 63 13.68 -8.52 3.71
CA VAL A 63 12.48 -9.34 3.57
C VAL A 63 12.88 -10.64 2.89
N PRO A 64 12.47 -11.83 3.40
CA PRO A 64 12.74 -13.09 2.70
C PRO A 64 12.15 -13.09 1.28
N ASP A 65 12.82 -13.77 0.34
CA ASP A 65 12.49 -13.69 -1.10
C ASP A 65 11.11 -14.28 -1.45
N ASP A 66 10.58 -15.15 -0.62
CA ASP A 66 9.29 -15.81 -0.77
C ASP A 66 8.18 -15.26 0.14
N ALA A 67 8.48 -14.17 0.86
CA ALA A 67 7.59 -13.61 1.87
C ALA A 67 7.09 -12.20 1.52
N TYR A 68 6.06 -11.77 2.24
CA TYR A 68 5.58 -10.39 2.25
C TYR A 68 5.59 -9.83 3.66
N VAL A 69 5.54 -8.53 3.79
CA VAL A 69 5.39 -7.82 5.06
C VAL A 69 4.12 -6.98 5.07
N VAL A 70 3.51 -6.86 6.25
CA VAL A 70 2.45 -5.91 6.53
C VAL A 70 2.90 -4.96 7.62
N MET A 71 2.57 -3.68 7.47
CA MET A 71 2.87 -2.68 8.48
C MET A 71 1.79 -1.59 8.50
N PRO A 72 1.02 -1.51 9.58
CA PRO A 72 0.16 -0.37 9.86
C PRO A 72 1.01 0.82 10.38
N ASN A 73 0.40 1.81 11.03
CA ASN A 73 1.15 2.91 11.66
C ASN A 73 1.78 2.48 13.00
N GLN A 74 2.53 1.39 12.97
CA GLN A 74 3.16 0.72 14.14
C GLN A 74 4.49 0.14 13.68
N LEU A 75 5.52 0.11 14.54
CA LEU A 75 6.73 -0.66 14.26
C LEU A 75 6.39 -2.14 14.19
N GLY A 76 6.93 -2.85 13.22
CA GLY A 76 6.51 -4.21 12.88
C GLY A 76 7.57 -5.28 13.01
N ILE A 77 8.86 -4.96 12.85
CA ILE A 77 9.94 -5.96 12.91
C ILE A 77 9.90 -6.68 14.25
N ASP A 78 9.65 -8.00 14.21
CA ASP A 78 9.41 -8.85 15.37
C ASP A 78 10.62 -9.66 15.82
N ALA A 79 11.67 -9.74 15.00
CA ALA A 79 12.92 -10.42 15.31
C ALA A 79 14.10 -9.72 14.65
N PHE A 80 15.19 -9.55 15.36
CA PHE A 80 16.37 -8.83 14.87
C PHE A 80 17.66 -9.41 15.39
N ASP A 81 18.59 -9.71 14.49
CA ASP A 81 19.92 -10.21 14.80
C ASP A 81 20.94 -9.06 14.83
N LEU A 82 21.30 -8.64 16.05
CA LEU A 82 22.30 -7.60 16.25
C LEU A 82 23.72 -8.06 15.86
N ASP A 83 24.01 -9.36 15.91
CA ASP A 83 25.34 -9.84 15.54
C ASP A 83 25.52 -9.79 14.02
N ASP A 84 24.50 -10.17 13.24
CA ASP A 84 24.51 -9.95 11.80
C ASP A 84 24.61 -8.46 11.47
N ALA A 85 23.82 -7.61 12.12
CA ALA A 85 23.79 -6.16 11.86
C ALA A 85 25.15 -5.48 12.09
N PHE A 86 25.95 -5.95 13.05
CA PHE A 86 27.28 -5.42 13.34
C PHE A 86 28.45 -6.16 12.65
N THR A 87 28.16 -7.22 11.89
CA THR A 87 29.21 -8.01 11.21
C THR A 87 28.99 -8.11 9.71
N MET A 88 28.22 -9.10 9.25
CA MET A 88 28.06 -9.42 7.82
C MET A 88 27.01 -8.55 7.13
N GLN A 89 26.00 -8.10 7.86
CA GLN A 89 24.87 -7.31 7.35
C GLN A 89 24.16 -8.00 6.17
N GLU A 90 24.00 -9.30 6.29
CA GLU A 90 23.33 -10.10 5.24
C GLU A 90 21.82 -9.85 5.24
N ASN A 91 21.22 -9.79 6.43
CA ASN A 91 19.78 -9.63 6.61
C ASN A 91 19.39 -8.51 7.56
N HIS A 92 20.32 -7.94 8.31
CA HIS A 92 20.05 -6.90 9.30
C HIS A 92 21.06 -5.76 9.22
N MET A 93 20.59 -4.54 9.41
CA MET A 93 21.42 -3.33 9.54
C MET A 93 20.80 -2.42 10.59
N CYS A 94 21.61 -1.66 11.30
CA CYS A 94 21.14 -0.67 12.28
C CYS A 94 22.11 0.50 12.41
N SER A 95 21.70 1.53 13.16
CA SER A 95 22.57 2.63 13.58
C SER A 95 23.75 2.12 14.40
N ALA A 96 24.89 2.81 14.27
CA ALA A 96 26.18 2.37 14.80
C ALA A 96 26.20 2.18 16.33
N ASP A 97 25.37 2.92 17.05
CA ASP A 97 25.28 2.89 18.52
C ASP A 97 24.06 2.10 19.05
N MET A 98 23.38 1.33 18.20
CA MET A 98 22.14 0.63 18.56
C MET A 98 22.30 -0.30 19.75
N ARG A 99 23.44 -1.00 19.86
CA ARG A 99 23.69 -1.94 20.96
C ARG A 99 23.82 -1.21 22.30
N GLU A 100 24.56 -0.12 22.34
CA GLU A 100 24.70 0.76 23.49
C GLU A 100 23.37 1.40 23.85
N PHE A 101 22.65 1.91 22.88
CA PHE A 101 21.32 2.50 23.07
C PHE A 101 20.35 1.53 23.75
N ILE A 102 20.25 0.30 23.27
CA ILE A 102 19.40 -0.74 23.88
C ILE A 102 19.83 -1.04 25.30
N SER A 103 21.16 -1.20 25.55
CA SER A 103 21.70 -1.52 26.84
C SER A 103 21.50 -0.41 27.86
N ASP A 104 21.85 0.84 27.50
CA ASP A 104 21.83 1.98 28.40
C ASP A 104 20.40 2.36 28.82
N HIS A 105 19.42 2.11 27.95
CA HIS A 105 18.02 2.36 28.22
C HIS A 105 17.21 1.14 28.65
N HIS A 106 17.85 -0.03 28.78
CA HIS A 106 17.20 -1.28 29.18
C HIS A 106 16.00 -1.67 28.32
N LEU A 107 16.10 -1.48 27.00
CA LEU A 107 14.98 -1.65 26.08
C LEU A 107 14.70 -3.11 25.70
N ASN A 108 15.68 -4.01 25.79
CA ASN A 108 15.44 -5.43 25.55
C ASN A 108 14.99 -6.11 26.84
N LEU A 109 13.73 -6.50 26.90
CA LEU A 109 13.11 -7.20 28.03
C LEU A 109 13.13 -8.72 27.89
N SER A 110 13.63 -9.25 26.77
CA SER A 110 13.68 -10.69 26.51
C SER A 110 14.64 -11.40 27.48
N MET A 111 14.17 -12.51 28.06
CA MET A 111 14.97 -13.32 29.02
C MET A 111 15.98 -14.24 28.33
N ASP A 112 15.81 -14.54 27.05
CA ASP A 112 16.66 -15.42 26.26
C ASP A 112 17.76 -14.66 25.46
N GLY A 113 17.73 -13.32 25.53
CA GLY A 113 18.68 -12.46 24.83
C GLY A 113 18.36 -12.17 23.39
N THR A 114 17.24 -12.70 22.85
CA THR A 114 16.76 -12.32 21.53
C THR A 114 16.24 -10.89 21.55
N LEU A 115 16.33 -10.17 20.43
CA LEU A 115 15.76 -8.84 20.30
C LEU A 115 14.49 -8.90 19.46
N ASN A 116 13.37 -8.52 20.09
CA ASN A 116 12.14 -8.18 19.40
C ASN A 116 11.99 -6.65 19.34
N PRO A 117 12.29 -6.00 18.20
CA PRO A 117 12.22 -4.55 18.10
C PRO A 117 10.82 -3.98 18.31
N ARG A 118 9.77 -4.71 17.95
CA ARG A 118 8.39 -4.30 18.20
C ARG A 118 8.12 -4.13 19.69
N GLU A 119 8.58 -5.07 20.51
CA GLU A 119 8.44 -4.98 21.96
C GLU A 119 9.35 -3.91 22.57
N ALA A 120 10.59 -3.79 22.04
CA ALA A 120 11.57 -2.86 22.57
C ALA A 120 11.26 -1.39 22.24
N PHE A 121 10.70 -1.10 21.07
CA PHE A 121 10.56 0.24 20.54
C PHE A 121 9.12 0.59 20.13
N GLY A 122 8.26 -0.41 19.93
CA GLY A 122 6.90 -0.24 19.45
C GLY A 122 5.92 0.24 20.52
N SER A 123 4.74 0.60 20.08
CA SER A 123 3.59 0.97 20.90
C SER A 123 2.58 -0.18 20.90
N HIS A 124 1.96 -0.44 22.05
CA HIS A 124 0.97 -1.49 22.28
C HIS A 124 -0.17 -0.96 23.18
N ASP A 125 -0.64 0.26 22.92
CA ASP A 125 -1.69 0.87 23.69
C ASP A 125 -3.09 0.55 23.12
N ASP A 126 -4.12 0.91 23.88
CA ASP A 126 -5.52 0.70 23.49
C ASP A 126 -5.86 1.39 22.16
N ALA A 127 -5.15 2.46 21.79
CA ALA A 127 -5.35 3.13 20.51
C ALA A 127 -4.82 2.26 19.35
N ASP A 128 -3.72 1.54 19.53
CA ASP A 128 -3.22 0.60 18.52
C ASP A 128 -4.20 -0.54 18.26
N HIS A 129 -4.87 -1.03 19.29
CA HIS A 129 -5.90 -2.08 19.17
C HIS A 129 -7.16 -1.62 18.43
N VAL A 130 -7.35 -0.33 18.21
CA VAL A 130 -8.44 0.22 17.39
C VAL A 130 -7.94 0.65 16.01
N TYR A 131 -6.77 1.28 15.95
CA TYR A 131 -6.31 1.96 14.74
C TYR A 131 -5.30 1.16 13.92
N ASN A 132 -4.47 0.33 14.53
CA ASN A 132 -3.29 -0.25 13.91
C ASN A 132 -3.35 -1.78 13.78
N THR A 133 -3.32 -2.49 14.88
CA THR A 133 -3.27 -3.95 14.96
C THR A 133 -4.37 -4.64 14.15
N PRO A 134 -5.66 -4.20 14.20
CA PRO A 134 -6.72 -4.82 13.42
C PRO A 134 -6.50 -4.76 11.91
N ARG A 135 -5.84 -3.71 11.42
CA ARG A 135 -5.51 -3.58 9.98
C ARG A 135 -4.47 -4.61 9.56
N ALA A 136 -3.42 -4.82 10.36
CA ALA A 136 -2.43 -5.86 10.10
C ALA A 136 -3.06 -7.26 10.15
N TRP A 137 -3.86 -7.54 11.19
CA TRP A 137 -4.61 -8.80 11.31
C TRP A 137 -5.43 -9.10 10.06
N TYR A 138 -6.20 -8.12 9.55
CA TYR A 138 -7.03 -8.34 8.37
C TYR A 138 -6.21 -8.60 7.10
N MET A 139 -5.09 -7.90 6.92
CA MET A 139 -4.20 -8.13 5.78
C MET A 139 -3.61 -9.55 5.80
N LEU A 140 -3.10 -9.98 6.93
CA LEU A 140 -2.56 -11.34 7.13
C LEU A 140 -3.63 -12.40 6.91
N ARG A 141 -4.82 -12.21 7.48
CA ARG A 141 -5.98 -13.09 7.29
C ARG A 141 -6.39 -13.24 5.83
N CYS A 142 -6.33 -12.17 5.04
CA CYS A 142 -6.69 -12.22 3.62
C CYS A 142 -5.65 -12.97 2.76
N LEU A 143 -4.37 -12.83 3.07
CA LEU A 143 -3.28 -13.39 2.28
C LEU A 143 -2.88 -14.81 2.74
N ASN A 144 -3.16 -15.13 3.99
CA ASN A 144 -2.89 -16.44 4.61
C ASN A 144 -4.12 -16.99 5.36
N PRO A 145 -5.25 -17.21 4.65
CA PRO A 145 -6.53 -17.57 5.31
C PRO A 145 -6.51 -18.92 6.03
N HIS A 146 -5.57 -19.81 5.74
CA HIS A 146 -5.49 -21.17 6.29
C HIS A 146 -4.21 -21.46 7.09
N THR A 147 -3.24 -20.55 7.08
CA THR A 147 -1.96 -20.70 7.80
C THR A 147 -2.19 -20.68 9.31
N TYR A 148 -3.12 -19.86 9.74
CA TYR A 148 -3.54 -19.71 11.14
C TYR A 148 -5.07 -19.76 11.23
N ASN A 149 -5.58 -20.03 12.44
CA ASN A 149 -6.99 -19.85 12.75
C ASN A 149 -7.24 -18.37 13.13
N TRP A 150 -7.94 -17.65 12.27
CA TRP A 150 -8.19 -16.21 12.41
C TRP A 150 -9.54 -15.87 13.09
N ASP A 151 -10.42 -16.85 13.26
CA ASP A 151 -11.79 -16.62 13.66
C ASP A 151 -12.20 -17.55 14.81
N GLY A 152 -13.11 -17.09 15.66
CA GLY A 152 -13.69 -17.89 16.72
C GLY A 152 -12.92 -17.86 18.04
N PRO A 153 -13.36 -18.64 19.04
CA PRO A 153 -12.79 -18.61 20.39
C PRO A 153 -11.40 -19.25 20.50
N ASP A 154 -11.02 -20.08 19.53
CA ASP A 154 -9.73 -20.77 19.47
C ASP A 154 -8.81 -20.14 18.39
N ALA A 155 -9.04 -18.87 18.05
CA ALA A 155 -8.21 -18.16 17.08
C ALA A 155 -6.76 -18.04 17.58
N ASP A 156 -5.79 -18.30 16.70
CA ASP A 156 -4.37 -18.07 16.99
C ASP A 156 -4.09 -16.58 17.16
N PHE A 157 -4.76 -15.75 16.35
CA PHE A 157 -4.65 -14.29 16.40
C PHE A 157 -6.01 -13.62 16.31
N THR A 158 -6.19 -12.59 17.10
CA THR A 158 -7.35 -11.69 17.08
C THR A 158 -7.00 -10.34 16.48
N PRO A 159 -7.98 -9.47 16.17
CA PRO A 159 -7.69 -8.11 15.71
C PRO A 159 -6.82 -7.27 16.68
N GLU A 160 -6.74 -7.66 17.95
CA GLU A 160 -6.04 -6.93 19.00
C GLU A 160 -4.74 -7.63 19.46
N SER A 161 -4.30 -8.68 18.75
CA SER A 161 -3.10 -9.43 19.09
C SER A 161 -1.83 -8.62 18.85
N ASP A 162 -0.98 -8.45 19.86
CA ASP A 162 0.28 -7.71 19.77
C ASP A 162 1.42 -8.51 19.13
N ASP A 163 1.24 -9.83 19.04
CA ASP A 163 2.21 -10.80 18.53
C ASP A 163 1.96 -11.23 17.07
N LEU A 164 1.21 -10.44 16.31
CA LEU A 164 1.02 -10.68 14.88
C LEU A 164 2.37 -10.78 14.15
N PRO A 165 2.58 -11.77 13.29
CA PRO A 165 3.85 -11.91 12.57
C PRO A 165 4.07 -10.70 11.63
N TRP A 166 5.30 -10.16 11.62
CA TRP A 166 5.70 -9.09 10.71
C TRP A 166 5.68 -9.53 9.24
N THR A 167 6.09 -10.78 8.98
CA THR A 167 6.25 -11.34 7.65
C THR A 167 5.69 -12.75 7.57
N LEU A 168 5.08 -13.11 6.46
CA LEU A 168 4.61 -14.47 6.16
C LEU A 168 4.91 -14.83 4.71
N VAL A 169 5.10 -16.13 4.47
CA VAL A 169 5.06 -16.69 3.12
C VAL A 169 3.60 -16.82 2.72
N PRO A 170 3.14 -16.19 1.62
CA PRO A 170 1.73 -16.23 1.24
C PRO A 170 1.33 -17.63 0.75
N GLU A 171 0.10 -18.03 1.00
CA GLU A 171 -0.44 -19.34 0.58
C GLU A 171 -0.53 -19.48 -0.94
N ARG A 172 -0.54 -18.37 -1.67
CA ARG A 172 -0.49 -18.28 -3.13
C ARG A 172 0.22 -17.00 -3.56
N LYS A 173 0.65 -16.95 -4.81
CA LYS A 173 1.22 -15.70 -5.36
C LYS A 173 0.23 -14.56 -5.22
N ILE A 174 0.71 -13.45 -4.65
CA ILE A 174 -0.07 -12.22 -4.49
C ILE A 174 -0.12 -11.48 -5.83
N THR A 175 -1.32 -11.11 -6.25
CA THR A 175 -1.55 -10.32 -7.47
C THR A 175 -1.76 -8.85 -7.14
N VAL A 176 -1.76 -7.99 -8.16
CA VAL A 176 -2.11 -6.57 -8.03
C VAL A 176 -3.52 -6.40 -7.47
N GLU A 177 -4.45 -7.28 -7.89
CA GLU A 177 -5.84 -7.32 -7.42
C GLU A 177 -5.91 -7.63 -5.93
N ASP A 178 -5.11 -8.58 -5.45
CA ASP A 178 -5.04 -8.91 -4.02
C ASP A 178 -4.54 -7.71 -3.21
N VAL A 179 -3.48 -7.04 -3.68
CA VAL A 179 -2.96 -5.84 -3.01
C VAL A 179 -4.01 -4.73 -2.99
N LYS A 180 -4.68 -4.48 -4.13
CA LYS A 180 -5.75 -3.48 -4.20
C LYS A 180 -6.89 -3.83 -3.26
N TYR A 181 -7.34 -5.09 -3.22
CA TYR A 181 -8.40 -5.55 -2.33
C TYR A 181 -8.06 -5.32 -0.85
N VAL A 182 -6.88 -5.76 -0.44
CA VAL A 182 -6.41 -5.65 0.94
C VAL A 182 -6.27 -4.19 1.38
N LEU A 183 -5.63 -3.34 0.55
CA LEU A 183 -5.43 -1.91 0.84
C LEU A 183 -6.72 -1.07 0.73
N SER A 184 -7.78 -1.65 0.20
CA SER A 184 -9.11 -1.02 0.09
C SER A 184 -10.09 -1.53 1.13
N SER A 185 -9.65 -2.43 2.00
CA SER A 185 -10.53 -3.15 2.90
C SER A 185 -11.19 -2.25 3.95
N HIS A 186 -12.43 -2.61 4.24
CA HIS A 186 -13.23 -2.13 5.36
C HIS A 186 -13.72 -3.32 6.24
N TYR A 187 -12.92 -4.38 6.34
CA TYR A 187 -13.21 -5.63 7.08
C TYR A 187 -14.35 -6.44 6.48
N GLN A 188 -14.60 -6.35 5.18
CA GLN A 188 -15.67 -7.12 4.52
C GLN A 188 -15.53 -8.62 4.78
N GLY A 189 -16.67 -9.28 5.02
CA GLY A 189 -16.71 -10.67 5.40
C GLY A 189 -16.40 -10.96 6.88
N THR A 190 -16.29 -9.93 7.72
CA THR A 190 -16.14 -10.03 9.17
C THR A 190 -17.26 -9.29 9.91
N PRO A 191 -17.46 -9.52 11.24
CA PRO A 191 -18.41 -8.74 12.04
C PRO A 191 -18.09 -7.24 12.13
N TYR A 192 -16.88 -6.84 11.81
CA TYR A 192 -16.35 -5.47 11.96
C TYR A 192 -16.64 -4.57 10.76
N ASP A 193 -17.18 -5.12 9.67
CA ASP A 193 -17.51 -4.37 8.46
C ASP A 193 -18.57 -3.29 8.75
N PRO A 194 -18.25 -1.99 8.59
CA PRO A 194 -19.21 -0.91 8.83
C PRO A 194 -20.45 -0.96 7.91
N TYR A 195 -20.32 -1.52 6.72
CA TYR A 195 -21.41 -1.68 5.76
C TYR A 195 -22.10 -3.04 5.84
N GLY A 196 -21.54 -3.95 6.62
CA GLY A 196 -21.99 -5.34 6.73
C GLY A 196 -23.36 -5.49 7.40
N ALA A 197 -23.97 -6.63 7.14
CA ALA A 197 -25.18 -7.09 7.87
C ALA A 197 -24.88 -8.31 8.75
N TYR A 198 -23.63 -8.72 8.82
CA TYR A 198 -23.17 -9.92 9.53
C TYR A 198 -22.73 -9.59 10.96
N GLY A 199 -22.92 -10.53 11.89
CA GLY A 199 -22.47 -10.40 13.27
C GLY A 199 -23.25 -9.41 14.12
N ASP A 200 -22.68 -9.05 15.27
CA ASP A 200 -23.27 -8.10 16.21
C ASP A 200 -23.20 -6.66 15.63
N PRO A 201 -24.34 -5.96 15.56
CA PRO A 201 -24.36 -4.56 15.15
C PRO A 201 -23.42 -3.64 15.96
N GLY A 202 -23.13 -3.97 17.22
CA GLY A 202 -22.24 -3.22 18.09
C GLY A 202 -20.76 -3.31 17.69
N GLN A 203 -20.39 -4.33 16.91
CA GLN A 203 -19.01 -4.52 16.44
C GLN A 203 -18.72 -3.80 15.10
N ARG A 204 -19.75 -3.38 14.38
CA ARG A 204 -19.58 -2.74 13.06
C ARG A 204 -18.86 -1.43 13.16
N GLY A 205 -17.76 -1.32 12.44
CA GLY A 205 -16.96 -0.09 12.41
C GLY A 205 -16.23 0.21 13.71
N MET A 206 -16.07 -0.77 14.61
CA MET A 206 -15.31 -0.57 15.85
C MET A 206 -13.81 -0.38 15.57
N TYR A 207 -13.30 -0.95 14.49
CA TYR A 207 -11.92 -0.79 14.06
C TYR A 207 -11.80 0.15 12.87
N ARG A 208 -10.70 0.91 12.81
CA ARG A 208 -10.40 1.80 11.70
C ARG A 208 -10.13 0.97 10.43
N SER A 209 -10.92 1.21 9.39
CA SER A 209 -10.75 0.56 8.10
C SER A 209 -9.39 0.89 7.46
N ILE A 210 -8.85 -0.03 6.66
CA ILE A 210 -7.66 0.21 5.82
C ILE A 210 -8.03 1.21 4.72
N GLY A 211 -9.13 0.95 3.99
CA GLY A 211 -9.69 1.83 2.97
C GLY A 211 -10.50 2.98 3.55
N ILE A 212 -9.87 3.82 4.36
CA ILE A 212 -10.55 4.92 5.04
C ILE A 212 -10.82 6.10 4.10
N ASN A 213 -11.87 6.88 4.41
CA ASN A 213 -12.35 8.02 3.60
C ASN A 213 -11.31 9.12 3.34
N ARG A 214 -10.35 9.31 4.23
CA ARG A 214 -9.30 10.34 4.13
C ARG A 214 -8.01 9.87 3.44
N ASN A 215 -7.98 8.66 2.88
CA ASN A 215 -6.89 8.27 2.01
C ASN A 215 -6.94 9.12 0.75
N ASP A 216 -5.80 9.73 0.39
CA ASP A 216 -5.69 10.55 -0.80
C ASP A 216 -5.37 9.70 -2.04
N PHE A 217 -4.56 8.67 -1.86
CA PHE A 217 -4.26 7.71 -2.93
C PHE A 217 -3.76 6.38 -2.36
N VAL A 218 -3.78 5.36 -3.19
CA VAL A 218 -3.00 4.13 -3.03
C VAL A 218 -2.09 3.96 -4.24
N GLY A 219 -0.83 3.67 -3.97
CA GLY A 219 0.17 3.39 -5.00
C GLY A 219 0.79 2.02 -4.79
N LEU A 220 1.06 1.32 -5.89
CA LEU A 220 1.78 0.07 -5.93
C LEU A 220 2.86 0.14 -7.01
N VAL A 221 4.11 -0.06 -6.64
CA VAL A 221 5.21 -0.22 -7.57
C VAL A 221 5.38 -1.70 -7.89
N HIS A 222 5.16 -2.05 -9.14
CA HIS A 222 5.27 -3.42 -9.63
C HIS A 222 6.55 -3.57 -10.48
N ILE A 223 7.54 -4.27 -9.94
CA ILE A 223 8.80 -4.57 -10.61
C ILE A 223 8.62 -5.88 -11.37
N ARG A 224 8.87 -5.85 -12.69
CA ARG A 224 8.69 -6.97 -13.64
C ARG A 224 10.03 -7.29 -14.31
N PRO A 225 10.88 -8.12 -13.68
CA PRO A 225 12.26 -8.38 -14.17
C PRO A 225 12.34 -8.96 -15.58
N GLU A 226 11.27 -9.61 -16.05
CA GLU A 226 11.15 -10.18 -17.38
C GLU A 226 11.07 -9.16 -18.51
N HIS A 227 10.77 -7.90 -18.21
CA HIS A 227 10.75 -6.79 -19.16
C HIS A 227 12.09 -6.03 -19.13
N GLY A 228 12.44 -5.37 -20.22
CA GLY A 228 13.68 -4.59 -20.30
C GLY A 228 13.75 -3.46 -19.25
N GLU A 229 14.94 -3.06 -18.83
CA GLU A 229 15.18 -2.08 -17.75
C GLU A 229 14.39 -0.78 -17.88
N ASP A 230 14.05 -0.38 -19.10
CA ASP A 230 13.28 0.84 -19.38
C ASP A 230 11.75 0.65 -19.35
N ALA A 231 11.26 -0.60 -19.15
CA ALA A 231 9.84 -0.96 -19.12
C ALA A 231 9.46 -1.89 -17.96
N ASN A 232 10.43 -2.25 -17.11
CA ASN A 232 10.24 -3.23 -16.03
C ASN A 232 9.49 -2.71 -14.81
N VAL A 233 9.19 -1.41 -14.72
CA VAL A 233 8.47 -0.83 -13.60
C VAL A 233 7.14 -0.25 -14.06
N LEU A 234 6.06 -0.77 -13.48
CA LEU A 234 4.74 -0.16 -13.53
C LEU A 234 4.42 0.48 -12.18
N GLU A 235 3.84 1.65 -12.24
CA GLU A 235 3.21 2.30 -11.09
C GLU A 235 1.70 2.16 -11.23
N TRP A 236 1.07 1.49 -10.28
CA TRP A 236 -0.37 1.35 -10.17
C TRP A 236 -0.91 2.40 -9.21
N VAL A 237 -1.84 3.20 -9.66
CA VAL A 237 -2.32 4.35 -8.89
C VAL A 237 -3.84 4.36 -8.82
N ALA A 238 -4.37 4.67 -7.64
CA ALA A 238 -5.79 4.98 -7.45
C ALA A 238 -5.91 6.18 -6.50
N TYR A 239 -6.78 7.12 -6.82
CA TYR A 239 -6.98 8.34 -6.04
C TYR A 239 -8.27 8.32 -5.22
N GLY A 240 -8.26 9.05 -4.11
CA GLY A 240 -9.39 9.21 -3.21
C GLY A 240 -9.60 8.03 -2.27
N SER A 241 -10.80 7.85 -1.76
CA SER A 241 -11.14 6.77 -0.83
C SER A 241 -10.87 5.40 -1.45
N ASN A 242 -9.95 4.65 -0.86
CA ASN A 242 -9.48 3.38 -1.43
C ASN A 242 -10.57 2.33 -1.59
N ALA A 243 -11.61 2.33 -0.74
CA ALA A 243 -12.73 1.39 -0.85
C ALA A 243 -13.52 1.57 -2.16
N PHE A 244 -13.56 2.76 -2.71
CA PHE A 244 -14.43 3.12 -3.84
C PHE A 244 -13.68 3.50 -5.13
N ASN A 245 -12.36 3.67 -5.07
CA ASN A 245 -11.56 4.05 -6.22
C ASN A 245 -11.12 2.84 -7.07
N ALA A 246 -10.73 3.09 -8.32
CA ALA A 246 -10.14 2.09 -9.20
C ALA A 246 -8.64 2.34 -9.40
N MET A 247 -7.87 1.27 -9.53
CA MET A 247 -6.42 1.31 -9.69
C MET A 247 -6.03 1.11 -11.16
N VAL A 248 -5.14 1.95 -11.65
CA VAL A 248 -4.67 1.97 -13.04
C VAL A 248 -3.15 1.89 -13.14
N PRO A 249 -2.60 1.14 -14.14
CA PRO A 249 -1.17 0.97 -14.35
C PRO A 249 -0.59 2.06 -15.27
N PHE A 250 0.62 2.52 -14.94
CA PHE A 250 1.40 3.40 -15.80
C PHE A 250 2.85 2.92 -15.88
N TYR A 251 3.45 3.00 -17.05
CA TYR A 251 4.91 2.88 -17.16
C TYR A 251 5.55 4.04 -16.40
N ALA A 252 6.40 3.72 -15.42
CA ALA A 252 7.03 4.73 -14.55
C ALA A 252 8.13 5.55 -15.27
N GLN A 253 8.76 4.95 -16.31
CA GLN A 253 9.89 5.54 -17.00
C GLN A 253 9.42 6.29 -18.25
N VAL A 254 8.71 7.40 -18.05
CA VAL A 254 8.21 8.31 -19.09
C VAL A 254 8.61 9.75 -18.77
N GLU A 255 8.61 10.61 -19.77
CA GLU A 255 8.95 12.03 -19.60
C GLU A 255 7.77 12.86 -19.11
N LYS A 256 6.54 12.43 -19.43
CA LYS A 256 5.33 13.18 -19.13
C LYS A 256 4.22 12.26 -18.62
N THR A 257 3.63 12.63 -17.50
CA THR A 257 2.42 12.01 -16.97
C THR A 257 1.19 12.50 -17.74
N PRO A 258 0.19 11.63 -18.06
CA PRO A 258 -1.06 12.06 -18.67
C PRO A 258 -1.77 13.14 -17.84
N GLU A 259 -2.29 14.16 -18.51
CA GLU A 259 -2.85 15.33 -17.82
C GLU A 259 -4.03 14.98 -16.91
N TYR A 260 -4.89 14.06 -17.30
CA TYR A 260 -6.04 13.63 -16.50
C TYR A 260 -5.67 13.12 -15.10
N VAL A 261 -4.47 12.57 -14.92
CA VAL A 261 -3.96 12.10 -13.62
C VAL A 261 -3.00 13.08 -12.95
N ALA A 262 -2.52 14.09 -13.67
CA ALA A 262 -1.52 15.03 -13.20
C ALA A 262 -2.06 16.44 -12.88
N ASN A 263 -3.30 16.75 -13.27
CA ASN A 263 -3.87 18.10 -13.24
C ASN A 263 -4.71 18.40 -12.00
N THR A 264 -4.48 17.71 -10.89
CA THR A 264 -5.22 17.96 -9.64
C THR A 264 -4.96 19.36 -9.11
N THR A 265 -6.03 20.09 -8.85
CA THR A 265 -6.04 21.44 -8.25
C THR A 265 -6.98 21.47 -7.04
N ALA A 266 -7.06 22.60 -6.36
CA ALA A 266 -8.03 22.83 -5.27
C ALA A 266 -9.47 22.95 -5.78
N GLU A 267 -9.67 23.16 -7.08
CA GLU A 267 -11.01 23.27 -7.69
C GLU A 267 -11.56 21.90 -8.06
N VAL A 268 -12.80 21.62 -7.63
CA VAL A 268 -13.50 20.38 -7.96
C VAL A 268 -13.84 20.35 -9.44
N SER A 269 -13.47 19.27 -10.13
CA SER A 269 -13.71 19.10 -11.56
C SER A 269 -13.90 17.63 -11.91
N THR A 270 -14.73 17.35 -12.92
CA THR A 270 -14.85 16.03 -13.53
C THR A 270 -13.73 15.75 -14.55
N ASP A 271 -12.90 16.73 -14.85
CA ASP A 271 -11.81 16.63 -15.82
C ASP A 271 -10.48 16.16 -15.22
N ASN A 272 -10.47 15.74 -13.95
CA ASN A 272 -9.31 15.08 -13.34
C ASN A 272 -9.69 13.84 -12.52
N PHE A 273 -8.77 12.91 -12.45
CA PHE A 273 -9.01 11.60 -11.86
C PHE A 273 -9.21 11.66 -10.34
N TYR A 274 -8.52 12.57 -9.64
CA TYR A 274 -8.63 12.71 -8.20
C TYR A 274 -10.06 13.11 -7.78
N TRP A 275 -10.59 14.20 -8.35
CA TRP A 275 -11.91 14.70 -7.94
C TRP A 275 -13.06 13.78 -8.36
N VAL A 276 -12.97 13.16 -9.56
CA VAL A 276 -13.98 12.16 -9.95
C VAL A 276 -13.98 10.98 -8.97
N SER A 277 -12.81 10.48 -8.58
CA SER A 277 -12.71 9.40 -7.58
C SER A 277 -13.25 9.83 -6.21
N ARG A 278 -13.01 11.09 -5.78
CA ARG A 278 -13.58 11.63 -4.54
C ARG A 278 -15.10 11.75 -4.59
N MET A 279 -15.64 12.19 -5.72
CA MET A 279 -17.10 12.30 -5.92
C MET A 279 -17.77 10.92 -5.90
N ILE A 280 -17.21 9.94 -6.63
CA ILE A 280 -17.70 8.56 -6.61
C ILE A 280 -17.69 8.03 -5.18
N GLY A 281 -16.57 8.19 -4.46
CA GLY A 281 -16.43 7.71 -3.09
C GLY A 281 -17.45 8.33 -2.13
N ALA A 282 -17.60 9.65 -2.15
CA ALA A 282 -18.53 10.35 -1.26
C ALA A 282 -20.01 9.96 -1.50
N MET A 283 -20.40 9.78 -2.77
CA MET A 283 -21.76 9.37 -3.11
C MET A 283 -22.00 7.87 -2.86
N ALA A 284 -21.01 7.03 -3.15
CA ALA A 284 -21.11 5.59 -2.89
C ALA A 284 -21.17 5.27 -1.40
N ASP A 285 -20.43 5.98 -0.56
CA ASP A 285 -20.50 5.86 0.91
C ASP A 285 -21.92 6.17 1.41
N ALA A 286 -22.50 7.29 0.97
CA ALA A 286 -23.85 7.70 1.35
C ALA A 286 -24.97 6.75 0.86
N SER A 287 -24.72 5.97 -0.20
CA SER A 287 -25.68 5.05 -0.83
C SER A 287 -25.13 3.63 -0.98
N TYR A 288 -24.26 3.17 -0.08
CA TYR A 288 -23.45 1.97 -0.22
C TYR A 288 -24.18 0.76 -0.78
N LYS A 289 -25.29 0.36 -0.15
CA LYS A 289 -26.05 -0.85 -0.55
C LYS A 289 -26.55 -0.85 -1.99
N LYS A 290 -26.75 0.33 -2.61
CA LYS A 290 -27.18 0.46 -3.99
C LYS A 290 -26.04 0.75 -4.94
N SER A 291 -24.98 1.42 -4.44
CA SER A 291 -23.86 1.89 -5.25
C SER A 291 -22.70 0.91 -5.34
N VAL A 292 -22.50 0.03 -4.33
CA VAL A 292 -21.34 -0.87 -4.25
C VAL A 292 -21.17 -1.70 -5.51
N PHE A 293 -22.24 -2.24 -6.07
CA PHE A 293 -22.23 -3.03 -7.29
C PHE A 293 -21.69 -2.26 -8.52
N HIS A 294 -21.99 -0.97 -8.63
CA HIS A 294 -21.44 -0.13 -9.69
C HIS A 294 -19.95 0.13 -9.49
N VAL A 295 -19.53 0.32 -8.24
CA VAL A 295 -18.13 0.53 -7.86
C VAL A 295 -17.31 -0.74 -8.11
N GLU A 296 -17.76 -1.90 -7.68
CA GLU A 296 -17.07 -3.17 -7.91
C GLU A 296 -16.88 -3.45 -9.41
N ARG A 297 -17.93 -3.28 -10.21
CA ARG A 297 -17.83 -3.40 -11.68
C ARG A 297 -16.86 -2.39 -12.31
N TYR A 298 -16.81 -1.18 -11.78
CA TYR A 298 -15.86 -0.17 -12.21
C TYR A 298 -14.43 -0.62 -11.93
N GLN A 299 -14.16 -1.07 -10.71
CA GLN A 299 -12.84 -1.57 -10.28
C GLN A 299 -12.40 -2.74 -11.16
N GLU A 300 -13.25 -3.74 -11.36
CA GLU A 300 -12.95 -4.91 -12.21
C GLU A 300 -12.66 -4.53 -13.66
N LYS A 301 -13.50 -3.67 -14.25
CA LYS A 301 -13.32 -3.21 -15.63
C LYS A 301 -12.03 -2.44 -15.81
N VAL A 302 -11.71 -1.53 -14.89
CA VAL A 302 -10.51 -0.70 -14.99
C VAL A 302 -9.25 -1.55 -14.84
N LEU A 303 -9.22 -2.49 -13.89
CA LEU A 303 -8.12 -3.44 -13.74
C LEU A 303 -7.94 -4.30 -15.00
N SER A 304 -9.02 -4.94 -15.47
CA SER A 304 -8.97 -5.80 -16.67
C SER A 304 -8.50 -5.05 -17.92
N LYS A 305 -9.05 -3.87 -18.19
CA LYS A 305 -8.65 -3.04 -19.33
C LYS A 305 -7.24 -2.46 -19.17
N GLY A 306 -6.84 -2.14 -17.94
CA GLY A 306 -5.48 -1.72 -17.64
C GLY A 306 -4.46 -2.80 -18.01
N HIS A 307 -4.69 -4.03 -17.59
CA HIS A 307 -3.87 -5.18 -18.00
C HIS A 307 -3.88 -5.41 -19.52
N GLU A 308 -5.04 -5.30 -20.17
CA GLU A 308 -5.14 -5.44 -21.63
C GLU A 308 -4.26 -4.43 -22.37
N ILE A 309 -4.33 -3.14 -21.97
CA ILE A 309 -3.53 -2.08 -22.57
C ILE A 309 -2.03 -2.34 -22.32
N ILE A 310 -1.62 -2.60 -21.08
CA ILE A 310 -0.20 -2.87 -20.77
C ILE A 310 0.31 -4.08 -21.54
N ASN A 311 -0.42 -5.18 -21.55
CA ASN A 311 -0.02 -6.40 -22.31
C ASN A 311 0.08 -6.15 -23.82
N HIS A 312 -0.72 -5.25 -24.36
CA HIS A 312 -0.61 -4.86 -25.77
C HIS A 312 0.70 -4.11 -26.04
N TYR A 313 1.00 -3.10 -25.20
CA TYR A 313 2.21 -2.29 -25.39
C TYR A 313 3.49 -3.02 -24.98
N ASP A 314 3.46 -3.93 -24.02
CA ASP A 314 4.60 -4.81 -23.72
C ASP A 314 5.02 -5.60 -24.96
N LYS A 315 4.07 -6.20 -25.71
CA LYS A 315 4.36 -6.90 -26.97
C LYS A 315 4.91 -6.02 -28.09
N LEU A 316 4.60 -4.73 -28.10
CA LEU A 316 5.19 -3.76 -29.02
C LEU A 316 6.61 -3.39 -28.60
N LEU A 317 6.81 -3.16 -27.30
CA LEU A 317 8.10 -2.84 -26.71
C LEU A 317 9.13 -3.96 -26.85
N GLU A 318 8.70 -5.23 -26.77
CA GLU A 318 9.57 -6.39 -27.02
C GLU A 318 10.20 -6.40 -28.45
N LYS A 319 9.50 -5.79 -29.42
CA LYS A 319 9.94 -5.77 -30.84
C LYS A 319 10.67 -4.50 -31.23
N GLU A 320 10.56 -3.43 -30.43
CA GLU A 320 11.15 -2.14 -30.73
C GLU A 320 12.51 -1.98 -30.02
N THR A 321 13.51 -1.62 -30.76
CA THR A 321 14.89 -1.43 -30.24
C THR A 321 15.32 0.05 -30.16
N ASP A 322 14.63 0.93 -30.86
CA ASP A 322 14.92 2.38 -30.81
C ASP A 322 14.39 3.00 -29.52
N ALA A 323 15.27 3.61 -28.75
CA ALA A 323 14.94 4.18 -27.44
C ALA A 323 13.89 5.29 -27.51
N GLY A 324 13.90 6.11 -28.56
CA GLY A 324 12.92 7.17 -28.78
C GLY A 324 11.53 6.63 -29.08
N LYS A 325 11.44 5.60 -29.92
CA LYS A 325 10.18 4.93 -30.22
C LYS A 325 9.64 4.17 -29.00
N ARG A 326 10.51 3.51 -28.23
CA ARG A 326 10.12 2.85 -26.97
C ARG A 326 9.53 3.88 -25.99
N MET A 327 10.14 5.06 -25.84
CA MET A 327 9.61 6.14 -25.03
C MET A 327 8.23 6.62 -25.52
N ALA A 328 8.06 6.76 -26.86
CA ALA A 328 6.80 7.14 -27.46
C ALA A 328 5.69 6.09 -27.19
N LEU A 329 6.00 4.79 -27.34
CA LEU A 329 5.05 3.70 -27.03
C LEU A 329 4.60 3.71 -25.57
N LYS A 330 5.51 3.90 -24.61
CA LYS A 330 5.15 3.99 -23.18
C LYS A 330 4.26 5.21 -22.89
N THR A 331 4.56 6.34 -23.52
CA THR A 331 3.74 7.54 -23.39
C THR A 331 2.35 7.34 -23.99
N GLU A 332 2.26 6.68 -25.14
CA GLU A 332 0.99 6.32 -25.77
C GLU A 332 0.18 5.36 -24.91
N ALA A 333 0.82 4.33 -24.34
CA ALA A 333 0.18 3.41 -23.40
C ALA A 333 -0.41 4.16 -22.19
N ASN A 334 0.37 5.03 -21.56
CA ASN A 334 -0.08 5.81 -20.42
C ASN A 334 -1.27 6.73 -20.76
N ASN A 335 -1.28 7.33 -21.95
CA ASN A 335 -2.42 8.12 -22.42
C ASN A 335 -3.64 7.22 -22.66
N ALA A 336 -3.47 6.05 -23.28
CA ALA A 336 -4.57 5.10 -23.50
C ALA A 336 -5.19 4.63 -22.17
N VAL A 337 -4.38 4.40 -21.13
CA VAL A 337 -4.86 4.07 -19.78
C VAL A 337 -5.64 5.26 -19.19
N ALA A 338 -5.13 6.48 -19.31
CA ALA A 338 -5.80 7.68 -18.80
C ALA A 338 -7.15 7.92 -19.49
N ASP A 339 -7.22 7.74 -20.81
CA ASP A 339 -8.47 7.88 -21.58
C ASP A 339 -9.48 6.78 -21.19
N MET A 340 -9.01 5.56 -21.01
CA MET A 340 -9.84 4.43 -20.56
C MET A 340 -10.44 4.72 -19.19
N VAL A 341 -9.63 5.11 -18.20
CA VAL A 341 -10.14 5.36 -16.84
C VAL A 341 -11.05 6.60 -16.79
N LYS A 342 -10.76 7.64 -17.57
CA LYS A 342 -11.65 8.81 -17.69
C LYS A 342 -13.06 8.40 -18.11
N LYS A 343 -13.17 7.53 -19.11
CA LYS A 343 -14.44 7.02 -19.60
C LYS A 343 -15.19 6.16 -18.57
N GLU A 344 -14.49 5.20 -17.95
CA GLU A 344 -15.11 4.29 -16.98
C GLU A 344 -15.49 5.02 -15.68
N ALA A 345 -14.70 6.00 -15.25
CA ALA A 345 -15.01 6.83 -14.09
C ALA A 345 -16.25 7.72 -14.32
N ALA A 346 -16.37 8.33 -15.50
CA ALA A 346 -17.56 9.12 -15.86
C ALA A 346 -18.83 8.25 -15.86
N ASP A 347 -18.81 7.07 -16.50
CA ASP A 347 -19.92 6.11 -16.50
C ASP A 347 -20.32 5.67 -15.08
N THR A 348 -19.35 5.50 -14.21
CA THR A 348 -19.59 5.10 -12.82
C THR A 348 -20.17 6.26 -11.99
N LEU A 349 -19.62 7.47 -12.19
CA LEU A 349 -20.13 8.68 -11.55
C LEU A 349 -21.63 8.89 -11.85
N ASP A 350 -22.01 8.76 -13.13
CA ASP A 350 -23.40 8.88 -13.56
C ASP A 350 -24.32 7.88 -12.85
N LYS A 351 -23.89 6.62 -12.74
CA LYS A 351 -24.67 5.56 -12.10
C LYS A 351 -24.81 5.76 -10.60
N VAL A 352 -23.71 6.09 -9.91
CA VAL A 352 -23.72 6.31 -8.46
C VAL A 352 -24.55 7.55 -8.12
N LEU A 353 -24.45 8.62 -8.90
CA LEU A 353 -25.28 9.82 -8.74
C LEU A 353 -26.77 9.50 -8.94
N PHE A 354 -27.11 8.71 -9.96
CA PHE A 354 -28.48 8.28 -10.20
C PHE A 354 -29.08 7.52 -9.00
N GLU A 355 -28.32 6.56 -8.44
CA GLU A 355 -28.74 5.82 -7.26
C GLU A 355 -28.94 6.73 -6.03
N LEU A 356 -28.05 7.69 -5.83
CA LEU A 356 -28.15 8.64 -4.73
C LEU A 356 -29.33 9.60 -4.89
N CYS A 357 -29.56 10.11 -6.10
CA CYS A 357 -30.71 10.98 -6.40
C CYS A 357 -32.05 10.30 -6.08
N GLY A 358 -32.17 8.99 -6.38
CA GLY A 358 -33.36 8.20 -6.06
C GLY A 358 -33.61 8.00 -4.55
N GLN A 359 -32.64 8.37 -3.71
CA GLN A 359 -32.74 8.27 -2.24
C GLN A 359 -32.95 9.63 -1.54
N MET A 360 -33.06 10.71 -2.31
CA MET A 360 -33.30 12.06 -1.76
C MET A 360 -34.69 12.14 -1.10
N LYS A 361 -34.72 12.62 0.14
CA LYS A 361 -35.97 12.77 0.91
C LYS A 361 -36.30 14.22 1.23
N ASN A 362 -35.45 15.18 0.86
CA ASN A 362 -35.62 16.60 1.17
C ASN A 362 -35.97 16.87 2.65
N ALA A 363 -35.37 16.09 3.56
CA ALA A 363 -35.71 16.06 4.99
C ALA A 363 -37.19 15.70 5.30
N PHE A 364 -37.95 15.17 4.35
CA PHE A 364 -39.31 14.73 4.54
C PHE A 364 -39.38 13.39 5.31
N ALA A 365 -40.18 13.33 6.36
CA ALA A 365 -40.23 12.17 7.27
C ALA A 365 -40.99 10.98 6.70
N ARG A 366 -41.87 11.18 5.71
CA ARG A 366 -42.65 10.13 5.05
C ARG A 366 -42.18 9.96 3.63
N SER A 367 -42.06 8.72 3.18
CA SER A 367 -41.73 8.39 1.79
C SER A 367 -42.99 8.41 0.95
N ASP A 368 -42.89 8.93 -0.25
CA ASP A 368 -43.93 8.84 -1.29
C ASP A 368 -43.88 7.54 -2.09
N ALA A 369 -42.95 6.64 -1.75
CA ALA A 369 -42.75 5.33 -2.40
C ALA A 369 -43.13 4.18 -1.51
#